data_2c4e12a22abbb7ec314db6b3314d3ae0
#
_entry.id   2c4e12a22abbb7ec314db6b3314d3ae0
#
_cell.length_a   1.000
_cell.length_b   1.000
_cell.length_c   1.000
_cell.angle_alpha   90.00
_cell.angle_beta   90.00
_cell.angle_gamma   90.00
#
_symmetry.space_group_name_H-M   'P 1'
#
loop_
_entity.id
_entity.type
_entity.pdbx_description
1 polymer ?
#
loop_
_entity_poly.entity_id
_entity_poly.type
_entity_poly.pdbx_seq_one_letter_code
_entity_poly.pdbx_strand_id
1 'polypeptide(L)'
;MAVPDTQPPEPTPAPKPPPLPPAAAAPAPPPPTPPPPPPPAPAPRPAAAARPQNGDLSTDQLLARPPGGPSEGWQAVVYQLSGGRLRPPPGPAERARHELRARISAPVAGCQRIAVVALKGGVGKTTTTACLGAVFAEHRGDRVVAVDANPDPGTLGYRIRRDTARTAKDLLANVDKLERYADVRAYASQTDLRLEVIASEADPARDEAFGEEDYRELAAVLERFYSLVLTDCGPGLLHSAMRAILPTADELVVVAAPSLDGARSASLTLDWLERHGYGRLAGSSVVVINAVRERGLVDVGKLQEHFARRCRAVVRVPYDRHLETGAEIVLDELAPATQRAYVQLAAAVADGFPRAPASGPA
;
A
#
# COMPACT_ATOMS: atom_id res chain seq x y z
N MET A 1 49.96 20.16 -55.10
CA MET A 1 50.53 19.43 -53.95
C MET A 1 49.36 18.68 -53.32
N ALA A 2 49.30 17.38 -53.60
CA ALA A 2 48.22 16.50 -53.10
C ALA A 2 48.71 15.94 -51.75
N VAL A 3 47.80 15.99 -50.76
CA VAL A 3 48.01 15.39 -49.40
C VAL A 3 47.64 13.91 -49.51
N PRO A 4 48.47 12.99 -49.03
CA PRO A 4 48.16 11.58 -49.05
C PRO A 4 47.13 11.20 -47.95
N ASP A 5 46.16 10.45 -48.37
CA ASP A 5 45.09 9.84 -47.57
C ASP A 5 45.68 8.69 -46.72
N THR A 6 45.73 8.85 -45.42
CA THR A 6 46.20 7.83 -44.48
C THR A 6 45.01 7.16 -43.83
N GLN A 7 44.66 5.99 -44.33
CA GLN A 7 43.71 5.06 -43.73
C GLN A 7 44.23 4.55 -42.37
N PRO A 8 43.38 4.52 -41.33
CA PRO A 8 43.78 3.95 -40.02
C PRO A 8 43.90 2.41 -40.10
N PRO A 9 44.81 1.80 -39.31
CA PRO A 9 45.04 0.35 -39.34
C PRO A 9 43.84 -0.43 -38.80
N GLU A 10 43.54 -1.57 -39.44
CA GLU A 10 42.53 -2.52 -38.99
C GLU A 10 42.86 -3.07 -37.58
N PRO A 11 41.82 -3.32 -36.74
CA PRO A 11 42.06 -3.88 -35.43
C PRO A 11 42.44 -5.36 -35.49
N THR A 12 43.52 -5.70 -34.82
CA THR A 12 44.04 -7.06 -34.64
C THR A 12 43.00 -7.96 -33.95
N PRO A 13 42.71 -9.17 -34.49
CA PRO A 13 41.73 -10.06 -33.85
C PRO A 13 42.24 -10.56 -32.46
N ALA A 14 41.35 -10.53 -31.47
CA ALA A 14 41.60 -11.00 -30.13
C ALA A 14 41.93 -12.52 -30.10
N PRO A 15 42.83 -12.99 -29.24
CA PRO A 15 43.15 -14.41 -29.13
C PRO A 15 41.96 -15.22 -28.59
N LYS A 16 41.75 -16.39 -29.24
CA LYS A 16 40.74 -17.35 -28.81
C LYS A 16 41.01 -17.83 -27.37
N PRO A 17 39.97 -17.94 -26.53
CA PRO A 17 40.12 -18.51 -25.19
C PRO A 17 40.52 -19.99 -25.26
N PRO A 18 41.28 -20.48 -24.28
CA PRO A 18 41.70 -21.87 -24.23
C PRO A 18 40.49 -22.78 -23.99
N PRO A 19 40.54 -24.06 -24.47
CA PRO A 19 39.46 -25.00 -24.27
C PRO A 19 39.26 -25.36 -22.78
N LEU A 20 37.99 -25.41 -22.35
CA LEU A 20 37.60 -25.82 -21.02
C LEU A 20 38.02 -27.27 -20.75
N PRO A 21 38.47 -27.60 -19.56
CA PRO A 21 38.74 -28.99 -19.17
C PRO A 21 37.46 -29.84 -19.17
N PRO A 22 37.54 -31.15 -19.46
CA PRO A 22 36.36 -32.01 -19.48
C PRO A 22 35.66 -32.03 -18.13
N ALA A 23 34.35 -31.90 -18.15
CA ALA A 23 33.51 -31.93 -16.96
C ALA A 23 33.73 -33.24 -16.21
N ALA A 24 34.02 -33.15 -14.92
CA ALA A 24 34.09 -34.31 -14.04
C ALA A 24 32.68 -34.97 -13.97
N ALA A 25 32.65 -36.30 -14.12
CA ALA A 25 31.43 -37.08 -14.05
C ALA A 25 30.70 -36.80 -12.70
N ALA A 26 29.42 -36.47 -12.79
CA ALA A 26 28.57 -36.31 -11.63
C ALA A 26 28.51 -37.59 -10.80
N PRO A 27 28.57 -37.53 -9.46
CA PRO A 27 28.40 -38.66 -8.60
C PRO A 27 26.98 -39.24 -8.76
N ALA A 28 26.90 -40.60 -8.74
CA ALA A 28 25.63 -41.32 -8.84
C ALA A 28 24.67 -40.91 -7.70
N PRO A 29 23.34 -40.80 -7.97
CA PRO A 29 22.38 -40.50 -6.95
C PRO A 29 22.37 -41.54 -5.82
N PRO A 30 22.18 -41.11 -4.56
CA PRO A 30 22.09 -42.03 -3.44
C PRO A 30 20.84 -42.96 -3.60
N PRO A 31 20.89 -44.17 -3.05
CA PRO A 31 19.76 -45.09 -3.09
C PRO A 31 18.53 -44.52 -2.37
N PRO A 32 17.30 -44.87 -2.80
CA PRO A 32 16.09 -44.36 -2.19
C PRO A 32 16.02 -44.76 -0.70
N THR A 33 15.72 -43.79 0.14
CA THR A 33 15.45 -44.01 1.57
C THR A 33 14.19 -44.88 1.73
N PRO A 34 14.18 -45.88 2.63
CA PRO A 34 13.00 -46.66 2.90
C PRO A 34 11.86 -45.77 3.46
N PRO A 35 10.59 -46.08 3.16
CA PRO A 35 9.47 -45.30 3.65
C PRO A 35 9.43 -45.32 5.20
N PRO A 36 9.00 -44.25 5.84
CA PRO A 36 8.85 -44.18 7.28
C PRO A 36 7.83 -45.21 7.77
N PRO A 37 8.00 -45.79 8.97
CA PRO A 37 7.05 -46.72 9.54
C PRO A 37 5.68 -46.06 9.74
N PRO A 38 4.57 -46.82 9.61
CA PRO A 38 3.24 -46.26 9.81
C PRO A 38 3.10 -45.71 11.25
N PRO A 39 2.31 -44.64 11.44
CA PRO A 39 2.09 -44.08 12.76
C PRO A 39 1.43 -45.11 13.69
N PRO A 40 1.75 -45.12 14.99
CA PRO A 40 1.16 -46.03 15.95
C PRO A 40 -0.35 -45.81 16.02
N ALA A 41 -1.09 -46.90 16.16
CA ALA A 41 -2.54 -46.90 16.29
C ALA A 41 -2.96 -45.97 17.48
N PRO A 42 -4.05 -45.20 17.33
CA PRO A 42 -4.50 -44.34 18.41
C PRO A 42 -4.86 -45.17 19.66
N ALA A 43 -4.34 -44.75 20.79
CA ALA A 43 -4.66 -45.34 22.10
C ALA A 43 -6.19 -45.30 22.35
N PRO A 44 -6.76 -46.32 23.05
CA PRO A 44 -8.18 -46.34 23.32
C PRO A 44 -8.58 -45.07 24.11
N ARG A 45 -9.60 -44.39 23.62
CA ARG A 45 -10.16 -43.18 24.26
C ARG A 45 -10.63 -43.59 25.67
N PRO A 46 -10.34 -42.79 26.71
CA PRO A 46 -10.97 -42.95 28.01
C PRO A 46 -12.48 -42.85 27.85
N ALA A 47 -13.20 -43.68 28.57
CA ALA A 47 -14.67 -43.73 28.60
C ALA A 47 -15.24 -42.33 28.77
N ALA A 48 -16.29 -42.05 28.01
CA ALA A 48 -16.99 -40.78 27.98
C ALA A 48 -17.34 -40.33 29.40
N ALA A 49 -16.68 -39.26 29.86
CA ALA A 49 -17.17 -38.49 30.99
C ALA A 49 -18.54 -37.93 30.61
N ALA A 50 -19.48 -38.03 31.54
CA ALA A 50 -20.88 -37.64 31.39
C ALA A 50 -20.98 -36.28 30.72
N ARG A 51 -21.83 -36.17 29.69
CA ARG A 51 -22.22 -34.90 29.07
C ARG A 51 -22.69 -33.95 30.17
N PRO A 52 -22.14 -32.74 30.29
CA PRO A 52 -22.77 -31.75 31.13
C PRO A 52 -24.18 -31.51 30.57
N GLN A 53 -25.16 -31.68 31.43
CA GLN A 53 -26.53 -31.30 31.17
C GLN A 53 -26.55 -29.82 30.72
N ASN A 54 -27.45 -29.50 29.79
CA ASN A 54 -27.71 -28.18 29.25
C ASN A 54 -27.57 -27.10 30.33
N GLY A 55 -26.38 -26.52 30.41
CA GLY A 55 -26.18 -25.30 31.17
C GLY A 55 -26.89 -24.19 30.38
N ASP A 56 -27.92 -23.60 31.00
CA ASP A 56 -28.56 -22.40 30.50
C ASP A 56 -27.46 -21.42 30.06
N LEU A 57 -27.37 -21.18 28.75
CA LEU A 57 -26.56 -20.10 28.21
C LEU A 57 -27.16 -18.83 28.78
N SER A 58 -26.51 -18.29 29.84
CA SER A 58 -27.00 -17.05 30.43
C SER A 58 -26.93 -15.96 29.38
N THR A 59 -27.95 -15.11 29.34
CA THR A 59 -28.07 -13.97 28.44
C THR A 59 -26.79 -13.11 28.47
N ASP A 60 -26.09 -13.05 29.60
CA ASP A 60 -24.82 -12.35 29.77
C ASP A 60 -23.62 -12.98 29.01
N GLN A 61 -23.71 -14.27 28.67
CA GLN A 61 -22.67 -14.96 27.88
C GLN A 61 -22.89 -14.84 26.37
N LEU A 62 -24.15 -14.58 25.95
CA LEU A 62 -24.53 -14.40 24.55
C LEU A 62 -24.55 -12.94 24.10
N LEU A 63 -24.64 -12.00 25.03
CA LEU A 63 -24.54 -10.59 24.67
C LEU A 63 -23.08 -10.26 24.41
N ALA A 64 -22.76 -9.95 23.17
CA ALA A 64 -21.50 -9.32 22.81
C ALA A 64 -21.29 -8.12 23.75
N ARG A 65 -20.15 -8.07 24.45
CA ARG A 65 -19.81 -6.92 25.28
C ARG A 65 -20.04 -5.65 24.48
N PRO A 66 -20.84 -4.70 24.97
CA PRO A 66 -21.03 -3.44 24.27
C PRO A 66 -19.65 -2.79 24.04
N PRO A 67 -19.47 -2.05 22.93
CA PRO A 67 -18.18 -1.47 22.59
C PRO A 67 -17.55 -0.80 23.78
N GLY A 68 -16.26 -1.06 23.98
CA GLY A 68 -15.50 -0.80 25.19
C GLY A 68 -15.69 0.61 25.73
N GLY A 69 -15.64 0.73 27.05
CA GLY A 69 -15.64 2.03 27.72
C GLY A 69 -14.41 2.87 27.31
N PRO A 70 -14.32 4.13 27.74
CA PRO A 70 -13.23 5.03 27.39
C PRO A 70 -11.87 4.38 27.66
N SER A 71 -10.99 4.41 26.66
CA SER A 71 -9.70 3.71 26.67
C SER A 71 -8.55 4.57 27.18
N GLU A 72 -8.74 5.88 27.31
CA GLU A 72 -7.70 6.83 27.67
C GLU A 72 -8.17 7.94 28.61
N GLY A 73 -7.19 8.54 29.34
CA GLY A 73 -7.42 9.65 30.24
C GLY A 73 -8.09 9.26 31.56
N TRP A 74 -8.51 10.27 32.33
CA TRP A 74 -9.19 10.06 33.62
C TRP A 74 -10.50 9.27 33.47
N GLN A 75 -11.14 9.34 32.30
CA GLN A 75 -12.35 8.59 31.99
C GLN A 75 -12.13 7.08 32.03
N ALA A 76 -10.99 6.59 31.50
CA ALA A 76 -10.62 5.19 31.56
C ALA A 76 -10.39 4.73 33.00
N VAL A 77 -9.77 5.57 33.84
CA VAL A 77 -9.55 5.30 35.26
C VAL A 77 -10.88 5.21 36.00
N VAL A 78 -11.80 6.15 35.78
CA VAL A 78 -13.14 6.12 36.39
C VAL A 78 -13.94 4.89 35.94
N TYR A 79 -13.88 4.53 34.67
CA TYR A 79 -14.53 3.34 34.13
C TYR A 79 -13.97 2.07 34.79
N GLN A 80 -12.64 1.92 34.91
CA GLN A 80 -12.00 0.78 35.51
C GLN A 80 -12.28 0.71 37.02
N LEU A 81 -12.14 1.81 37.75
CA LEU A 81 -12.39 1.88 39.20
C LEU A 81 -13.87 1.63 39.55
N SER A 82 -14.79 2.00 38.69
CA SER A 82 -16.23 1.73 38.84
C SER A 82 -16.65 0.31 38.46
N GLY A 83 -15.73 -0.54 38.01
CA GLY A 83 -16.05 -1.86 37.46
C GLY A 83 -16.95 -1.79 36.23
N GLY A 84 -16.82 -0.72 35.44
CA GLY A 84 -17.61 -0.52 34.19
C GLY A 84 -19.01 0.07 34.41
N ARG A 85 -19.37 0.41 35.65
CA ARG A 85 -20.69 0.97 36.01
C ARG A 85 -20.84 2.44 35.63
N LEU A 86 -19.77 3.22 35.72
CA LEU A 86 -19.75 4.62 35.31
C LEU A 86 -19.05 4.68 33.94
N ARG A 87 -19.79 5.14 32.91
CA ARG A 87 -19.28 5.36 31.54
C ARG A 87 -19.22 6.85 31.26
N PRO A 88 -18.14 7.52 31.65
CA PRO A 88 -17.97 8.92 31.28
C PRO A 88 -17.91 9.05 29.75
N PRO A 89 -18.41 10.14 29.16
CA PRO A 89 -18.34 10.36 27.72
C PRO A 89 -16.89 10.38 27.25
N PRO A 90 -16.59 9.90 26.04
CA PRO A 90 -15.23 9.88 25.50
C PRO A 90 -14.62 11.28 25.49
N GLY A 91 -13.33 11.37 25.78
CA GLY A 91 -12.58 12.63 25.78
C GLY A 91 -12.52 13.28 24.39
N PRO A 92 -12.14 14.56 24.31
CA PRO A 92 -12.06 15.26 23.00
C PRO A 92 -11.14 14.56 21.99
N ALA A 93 -9.99 14.04 22.44
CA ALA A 93 -9.04 13.32 21.60
C ALA A 93 -9.61 11.98 21.10
N GLU A 94 -10.33 11.27 21.97
CA GLU A 94 -10.98 10.00 21.62
C GLU A 94 -12.13 10.22 20.64
N ARG A 95 -12.94 11.27 20.83
CA ARG A 95 -13.99 11.66 19.88
C ARG A 95 -13.41 11.99 18.51
N ALA A 96 -12.34 12.79 18.46
CA ALA A 96 -11.67 13.11 17.21
C ALA A 96 -11.13 11.86 16.48
N ARG A 97 -10.59 10.87 17.22
CA ARG A 97 -10.16 9.59 16.62
C ARG A 97 -11.34 8.78 16.10
N HIS A 98 -12.44 8.70 16.86
CA HIS A 98 -13.65 8.01 16.41
C HIS A 98 -14.23 8.65 15.15
N GLU A 99 -14.23 9.98 15.06
CA GLU A 99 -14.68 10.71 13.88
C GLU A 99 -13.80 10.40 12.66
N LEU A 100 -12.48 10.44 12.80
CA LEU A 100 -11.56 10.07 11.70
C LEU A 100 -11.79 8.63 11.24
N ARG A 101 -11.92 7.68 12.17
CA ARG A 101 -12.20 6.28 11.85
C ARG A 101 -13.55 6.12 11.14
N ALA A 102 -14.59 6.80 11.58
CA ALA A 102 -15.91 6.77 10.94
C ALA A 102 -15.85 7.29 9.50
N ARG A 103 -15.05 8.33 9.23
CA ARG A 103 -14.82 8.85 7.86
C ARG A 103 -14.11 7.82 6.98
N ILE A 104 -13.05 7.16 7.51
CA ILE A 104 -12.28 6.13 6.78
C ILE A 104 -13.15 4.91 6.46
N SER A 105 -13.97 4.45 7.42
CA SER A 105 -14.79 3.24 7.30
C SER A 105 -16.14 3.48 6.63
N ALA A 106 -16.44 4.71 6.19
CA ALA A 106 -17.68 5.00 5.50
C ALA A 106 -17.85 4.12 4.24
N PRO A 107 -19.06 3.55 4.02
CA PRO A 107 -19.32 2.74 2.83
C PRO A 107 -19.09 3.54 1.54
N VAL A 108 -18.40 2.94 0.58
CA VAL A 108 -18.13 3.55 -0.73
C VAL A 108 -18.98 2.91 -1.82
N ALA A 109 -19.32 3.68 -2.85
CA ALA A 109 -20.00 3.18 -4.02
C ALA A 109 -18.95 2.71 -5.06
N GLY A 110 -18.93 1.41 -5.35
CA GLY A 110 -17.99 0.83 -6.31
C GLY A 110 -16.55 0.79 -5.83
N CYS A 111 -15.62 0.59 -6.76
CA CYS A 111 -14.18 0.61 -6.51
C CYS A 111 -13.68 2.05 -6.56
N GLN A 112 -12.81 2.45 -5.63
CA GLN A 112 -12.15 3.75 -5.62
C GLN A 112 -10.67 3.60 -5.96
N ARG A 113 -10.21 4.31 -6.98
CA ARG A 113 -8.83 4.27 -7.48
C ARG A 113 -8.07 5.51 -7.03
N ILE A 114 -7.07 5.32 -6.22
CA ILE A 114 -6.27 6.37 -5.59
C ILE A 114 -4.89 6.34 -6.22
N ALA A 115 -4.51 7.38 -6.96
CA ALA A 115 -3.17 7.50 -7.52
C ALA A 115 -2.27 8.33 -6.60
N VAL A 116 -1.10 7.78 -6.25
CA VAL A 116 -0.09 8.48 -5.43
C VAL A 116 1.02 8.94 -6.35
N VAL A 117 1.16 10.26 -6.51
CA VAL A 117 2.04 10.86 -7.52
C VAL A 117 3.05 11.83 -6.93
N ALA A 118 4.17 11.98 -7.60
CA ALA A 118 5.09 13.10 -7.43
C ALA A 118 5.96 13.25 -8.68
N LEU A 119 6.35 14.47 -8.99
CA LEU A 119 7.23 14.74 -10.14
C LEU A 119 8.67 14.25 -9.88
N LYS A 120 9.12 14.27 -8.61
CA LYS A 120 10.47 13.82 -8.21
C LYS A 120 10.46 12.44 -7.56
N GLY A 121 11.55 11.69 -7.77
CA GLY A 121 11.88 10.49 -7.02
C GLY A 121 12.29 10.82 -5.58
N GLY A 122 12.22 9.84 -4.68
CA GLY A 122 12.72 9.94 -3.30
C GLY A 122 11.89 10.77 -2.31
N VAL A 123 10.73 11.30 -2.70
CA VAL A 123 9.89 12.11 -1.81
C VAL A 123 8.99 11.28 -0.88
N GLY A 124 8.98 9.95 -1.04
CA GLY A 124 8.22 9.02 -0.20
C GLY A 124 6.86 8.61 -0.74
N LYS A 125 6.67 8.59 -2.07
CA LYS A 125 5.44 8.05 -2.70
C LYS A 125 5.14 6.64 -2.24
N THR A 126 6.05 5.72 -2.47
CA THR A 126 5.91 4.30 -2.10
C THR A 126 5.62 4.11 -0.61
N THR A 127 6.32 4.85 0.25
CA THR A 127 6.06 4.85 1.70
C THR A 127 4.65 5.35 2.00
N THR A 128 4.22 6.44 1.35
CA THR A 128 2.87 6.99 1.50
C THR A 128 1.81 6.00 1.03
N THR A 129 2.03 5.34 -0.12
CA THR A 129 1.12 4.32 -0.66
C THR A 129 0.96 3.16 0.30
N ALA A 130 2.07 2.61 0.82
CA ALA A 130 2.05 1.48 1.74
C ALA A 130 1.38 1.83 3.08
N CYS A 131 1.76 2.95 3.71
CA CYS A 131 1.17 3.38 4.99
C CYS A 131 -0.32 3.74 4.84
N LEU A 132 -0.69 4.47 3.80
CA LEU A 132 -2.08 4.85 3.53
C LEU A 132 -2.95 3.61 3.27
N GLY A 133 -2.44 2.68 2.44
CA GLY A 133 -3.11 1.42 2.15
C GLY A 133 -3.29 0.56 3.40
N ALA A 134 -2.27 0.47 4.26
CA ALA A 134 -2.33 -0.28 5.51
C ALA A 134 -3.37 0.33 6.48
N VAL A 135 -3.44 1.66 6.61
CA VAL A 135 -4.48 2.34 7.42
C VAL A 135 -5.88 2.08 6.87
N PHE A 136 -6.06 2.13 5.54
CA PHE A 136 -7.35 1.77 4.95
C PHE A 136 -7.72 0.30 5.25
N ALA A 137 -6.79 -0.63 5.04
CA ALA A 137 -7.03 -2.05 5.27
C ALA A 137 -7.31 -2.37 6.76
N GLU A 138 -6.67 -1.65 7.70
CA GLU A 138 -6.92 -1.78 9.14
C GLU A 138 -8.34 -1.34 9.53
N HIS A 139 -8.78 -0.20 8.98
CA HIS A 139 -10.01 0.45 9.44
C HIS A 139 -11.24 0.11 8.62
N ARG A 140 -11.08 -0.46 7.43
CA ARG A 140 -12.18 -0.88 6.56
C ARG A 140 -12.38 -2.39 6.62
N GLY A 141 -13.64 -2.82 6.48
CA GLY A 141 -13.98 -4.25 6.41
C GLY A 141 -13.87 -4.83 4.99
N ASP A 142 -13.77 -3.98 3.97
CA ASP A 142 -13.66 -4.34 2.57
C ASP A 142 -12.18 -4.52 2.13
N ARG A 143 -11.97 -4.97 0.89
CA ARG A 143 -10.66 -5.32 0.38
C ARG A 143 -9.92 -4.11 -0.17
N VAL A 144 -8.66 -3.98 0.23
CA VAL A 144 -7.77 -2.90 -0.17
C VAL A 144 -6.50 -3.50 -0.80
N VAL A 145 -6.16 -3.03 -1.99
CA VAL A 145 -4.93 -3.44 -2.68
C VAL A 145 -4.09 -2.22 -3.05
N ALA A 146 -2.78 -2.35 -2.92
CA ALA A 146 -1.80 -1.42 -3.46
C ALA A 146 -1.05 -2.07 -4.62
N VAL A 147 -0.85 -1.31 -5.69
CA VAL A 147 -0.20 -1.76 -6.92
C VAL A 147 1.02 -0.90 -7.19
N ASP A 148 2.12 -1.54 -7.51
CA ASP A 148 3.31 -0.86 -7.99
C ASP A 148 3.20 -0.68 -9.51
N ALA A 149 2.96 0.56 -9.94
CA ALA A 149 2.87 0.95 -11.35
C ALA A 149 4.10 1.76 -11.79
N ASN A 150 5.24 1.56 -11.11
CA ASN A 150 6.50 2.16 -11.53
C ASN A 150 7.01 1.47 -12.79
N PRO A 151 7.33 2.20 -13.89
CA PRO A 151 7.94 1.61 -15.07
C PRO A 151 9.36 1.11 -14.84
N ASP A 152 10.07 1.68 -13.87
CA ASP A 152 11.36 1.18 -13.38
C ASP A 152 11.15 0.05 -12.36
N PRO A 153 12.18 -0.73 -11.99
CA PRO A 153 12.08 -1.72 -10.93
C PRO A 153 11.47 -1.10 -9.68
N GLY A 154 10.23 -1.48 -9.40
CA GLY A 154 9.47 -0.88 -8.33
C GLY A 154 9.91 -1.30 -6.94
N THR A 155 9.60 -0.49 -5.94
CA THR A 155 10.04 -0.69 -4.57
C THR A 155 8.90 -0.98 -3.59
N LEU A 156 7.65 -0.99 -4.03
CA LEU A 156 6.50 -1.22 -3.15
C LEU A 156 6.54 -2.62 -2.53
N GLY A 157 6.94 -3.63 -3.30
CA GLY A 157 7.08 -5.01 -2.83
C GLY A 157 8.14 -5.20 -1.74
N TYR A 158 9.11 -4.26 -1.61
CA TYR A 158 10.11 -4.29 -0.54
C TYR A 158 9.66 -3.56 0.74
N ARG A 159 8.49 -2.90 0.70
CA ARG A 159 7.91 -2.20 1.86
C ARG A 159 7.03 -3.08 2.71
N ILE A 160 6.81 -4.31 2.30
CA ILE A 160 6.02 -5.32 3.01
C ILE A 160 6.76 -6.64 3.01
N ARG A 161 6.38 -7.52 3.94
CA ARG A 161 6.78 -8.92 3.89
C ARG A 161 6.16 -9.57 2.65
N ARG A 162 7.00 -10.14 1.78
CA ARG A 162 6.54 -10.81 0.57
C ARG A 162 6.14 -12.25 0.85
N ASP A 163 4.90 -12.61 0.50
CA ASP A 163 4.38 -13.99 0.56
C ASP A 163 4.52 -14.70 -0.79
N THR A 164 4.61 -13.95 -1.89
CA THR A 164 4.75 -14.47 -3.26
C THR A 164 5.81 -13.71 -4.05
N ALA A 165 6.47 -14.42 -4.95
CA ALA A 165 7.38 -13.82 -5.92
C ALA A 165 6.66 -13.30 -7.19
N ARG A 166 5.36 -13.59 -7.34
CA ARG A 166 4.57 -13.19 -8.49
C ARG A 166 4.41 -11.67 -8.57
N THR A 167 4.26 -11.18 -9.78
CA THR A 167 4.21 -9.76 -10.12
C THR A 167 2.91 -9.38 -10.83
N ALA A 168 2.70 -8.08 -11.07
CA ALA A 168 1.59 -7.58 -11.87
C ALA A 168 1.61 -8.17 -13.29
N LYS A 169 2.79 -8.34 -13.89
CA LYS A 169 2.93 -8.96 -15.23
C LYS A 169 2.56 -10.45 -15.24
N ASP A 170 2.93 -11.17 -14.17
CA ASP A 170 2.52 -12.57 -14.04
C ASP A 170 1.00 -12.71 -13.90
N LEU A 171 0.34 -11.74 -13.26
CA LEU A 171 -1.12 -11.67 -13.16
C LEU A 171 -1.72 -11.44 -14.56
N LEU A 172 -1.23 -10.44 -15.29
CA LEU A 172 -1.69 -10.09 -16.65
C LEU A 172 -1.50 -11.25 -17.62
N ALA A 173 -0.38 -11.97 -17.57
CA ALA A 173 -0.14 -13.16 -18.39
C ALA A 173 -1.15 -14.30 -18.16
N ASN A 174 -1.98 -14.21 -17.14
CA ASN A 174 -2.99 -15.20 -16.78
C ASN A 174 -4.40 -14.61 -16.61
N VAL A 175 -4.66 -13.44 -17.18
CA VAL A 175 -5.90 -12.68 -16.95
C VAL A 175 -7.16 -13.48 -17.29
N ASP A 176 -7.13 -14.29 -18.35
CA ASP A 176 -8.24 -15.14 -18.78
C ASP A 176 -8.64 -16.23 -17.75
N LYS A 177 -7.78 -16.48 -16.75
CA LYS A 177 -8.00 -17.49 -15.70
C LYS A 177 -8.47 -16.87 -14.39
N LEU A 178 -8.59 -15.54 -14.31
CA LEU A 178 -8.91 -14.82 -13.07
C LEU A 178 -10.42 -14.64 -12.93
N GLU A 179 -11.11 -15.68 -12.50
CA GLU A 179 -12.57 -15.66 -12.33
C GLU A 179 -12.99 -15.27 -10.91
N ARG A 180 -12.20 -15.65 -9.91
CA ARG A 180 -12.51 -15.49 -8.49
C ARG A 180 -11.46 -14.66 -7.78
N TYR A 181 -11.85 -14.06 -6.68
CA TYR A 181 -10.92 -13.34 -5.82
C TYR A 181 -9.67 -14.15 -5.43
N ALA A 182 -9.83 -15.45 -5.12
CA ALA A 182 -8.72 -16.31 -4.75
C ALA A 182 -7.67 -16.43 -5.86
N ASP A 183 -8.08 -16.34 -7.12
CA ASP A 183 -7.20 -16.41 -8.27
C ASP A 183 -6.31 -15.16 -8.34
N VAL A 184 -6.88 -13.97 -8.11
CA VAL A 184 -6.14 -12.70 -8.03
C VAL A 184 -5.28 -12.62 -6.77
N ARG A 185 -5.81 -13.07 -5.62
CA ARG A 185 -5.09 -13.08 -4.33
C ARG A 185 -3.77 -13.86 -4.39
N ALA A 186 -3.68 -14.88 -5.24
CA ALA A 186 -2.45 -15.66 -5.42
C ALA A 186 -1.27 -14.86 -6.01
N TYR A 187 -1.52 -13.65 -6.54
CA TYR A 187 -0.51 -12.74 -7.08
C TYR A 187 -0.17 -11.59 -6.11
N ALA A 188 -0.86 -11.48 -4.99
CA ALA A 188 -0.64 -10.44 -4.01
C ALA A 188 0.03 -10.98 -2.75
N SER A 189 0.95 -10.22 -2.17
CA SER A 189 1.41 -10.41 -0.79
C SER A 189 0.50 -9.65 0.16
N GLN A 190 0.35 -10.10 1.40
CA GLN A 190 -0.55 -9.47 2.36
C GLN A 190 0.17 -9.09 3.65
N THR A 191 -0.05 -7.88 4.13
CA THR A 191 0.42 -7.43 5.43
C THR A 191 -0.45 -7.98 6.58
N ASP A 192 0.05 -7.94 7.81
CA ASP A 192 -0.70 -8.32 9.02
C ASP A 192 -1.98 -7.49 9.17
N LEU A 193 -2.00 -6.25 8.65
CA LEU A 193 -3.17 -5.36 8.62
C LEU A 193 -4.09 -5.59 7.41
N ARG A 194 -3.91 -6.70 6.68
CA ARG A 194 -4.73 -7.12 5.54
C ARG A 194 -4.60 -6.26 4.27
N LEU A 195 -3.64 -5.34 4.20
CA LEU A 195 -3.32 -4.69 2.93
C LEU A 195 -2.74 -5.73 1.99
N GLU A 196 -3.30 -5.84 0.81
CA GLU A 196 -2.73 -6.65 -0.27
C GLU A 196 -1.86 -5.79 -1.17
N VAL A 197 -0.74 -6.34 -1.63
CA VAL A 197 0.21 -5.64 -2.48
C VAL A 197 0.58 -6.49 -3.68
N ILE A 198 0.36 -5.96 -4.86
CA ILE A 198 0.82 -6.54 -6.13
C ILE A 198 2.08 -5.79 -6.54
N ALA A 199 3.20 -6.48 -6.48
CA ALA A 199 4.50 -5.91 -6.80
C ALA A 199 4.72 -5.82 -8.32
N SER A 200 5.52 -4.85 -8.76
CA SER A 200 6.04 -4.81 -10.13
C SER A 200 7.17 -5.82 -10.34
N GLU A 201 7.59 -5.97 -11.60
CA GLU A 201 8.78 -6.75 -11.94
C GLU A 201 10.04 -6.06 -11.37
N ALA A 202 10.89 -6.85 -10.77
CA ALA A 202 12.16 -6.36 -10.19
C ALA A 202 13.38 -6.73 -11.04
N ASP A 203 13.20 -7.59 -12.07
CA ASP A 203 14.28 -8.03 -12.93
C ASP A 203 14.50 -7.04 -14.10
N PRO A 204 15.64 -6.30 -14.10
CA PRO A 204 15.95 -5.35 -15.18
C PRO A 204 16.17 -6.04 -16.53
N ALA A 205 16.38 -7.36 -16.56
CA ALA A 205 16.58 -8.13 -17.79
C ALA A 205 15.26 -8.47 -18.50
N ARG A 206 14.12 -8.28 -17.86
CA ARG A 206 12.80 -8.37 -18.48
C ARG A 206 12.46 -7.02 -19.08
N ASP A 207 12.67 -6.91 -20.38
CA ASP A 207 12.78 -5.70 -21.19
C ASP A 207 11.46 -4.92 -21.43
N GLU A 208 10.36 -5.29 -20.81
CA GLU A 208 9.07 -4.63 -21.00
C GLU A 208 8.68 -3.81 -19.77
N ALA A 209 8.84 -2.49 -19.87
CA ALA A 209 8.32 -1.56 -18.86
C ALA A 209 6.79 -1.69 -18.73
N PHE A 210 6.29 -1.56 -17.50
CA PHE A 210 4.86 -1.52 -17.21
C PHE A 210 4.20 -0.30 -17.86
N GLY A 211 3.31 -0.54 -18.81
CA GLY A 211 2.79 0.47 -19.71
C GLY A 211 1.33 0.86 -19.49
N GLU A 212 0.79 1.62 -20.44
CA GLU A 212 -0.59 2.12 -20.43
C GLU A 212 -1.60 0.97 -20.51
N GLU A 213 -1.38 0.01 -21.40
CA GLU A 213 -2.29 -1.11 -21.61
C GLU A 213 -2.26 -2.08 -20.43
N ASP A 214 -1.04 -2.37 -19.90
CA ASP A 214 -0.86 -3.20 -18.71
C ASP A 214 -1.65 -2.65 -17.52
N TYR A 215 -1.57 -1.32 -17.29
CA TYR A 215 -2.33 -0.70 -16.19
C TYR A 215 -3.83 -0.76 -16.44
N ARG A 216 -4.29 -0.52 -17.66
CA ARG A 216 -5.73 -0.54 -18.00
C ARG A 216 -6.33 -1.92 -17.72
N GLU A 217 -5.66 -2.96 -18.17
CA GLU A 217 -6.09 -4.35 -17.99
C GLU A 217 -6.04 -4.75 -16.50
N LEU A 218 -4.95 -4.42 -15.81
CA LEU A 218 -4.82 -4.67 -14.37
C LEU A 218 -5.93 -3.97 -13.57
N ALA A 219 -6.17 -2.68 -13.83
CA ALA A 219 -7.22 -1.92 -13.15
C ALA A 219 -8.60 -2.53 -13.36
N ALA A 220 -8.92 -2.99 -14.58
CA ALA A 220 -10.18 -3.65 -14.89
C ALA A 220 -10.36 -4.99 -14.13
N VAL A 221 -9.28 -5.75 -13.91
CA VAL A 221 -9.32 -6.95 -13.09
C VAL A 221 -9.54 -6.59 -11.63
N LEU A 222 -8.78 -5.63 -11.10
CA LEU A 222 -8.81 -5.29 -9.66
C LEU A 222 -10.14 -4.68 -9.23
N GLU A 223 -10.76 -3.85 -10.07
CA GLU A 223 -12.06 -3.22 -9.82
C GLU A 223 -13.17 -4.25 -9.55
N ARG A 224 -13.06 -5.48 -10.07
CA ARG A 224 -14.02 -6.56 -9.83
C ARG A 224 -13.95 -7.14 -8.42
N PHE A 225 -12.84 -6.99 -7.72
CA PHE A 225 -12.54 -7.73 -6.49
C PHE A 225 -12.20 -6.85 -5.29
N TYR A 226 -11.82 -5.58 -5.52
CA TYR A 226 -11.38 -4.66 -4.48
C TYR A 226 -12.25 -3.42 -4.41
N SER A 227 -12.47 -2.93 -3.21
CA SER A 227 -13.18 -1.66 -2.99
C SER A 227 -12.24 -0.45 -3.08
N LEU A 228 -10.97 -0.64 -2.76
CA LEU A 228 -9.93 0.39 -2.90
C LEU A 228 -8.72 -0.18 -3.64
N VAL A 229 -8.25 0.57 -4.63
CA VAL A 229 -7.01 0.31 -5.37
C VAL A 229 -6.11 1.53 -5.23
N LEU A 230 -4.97 1.38 -4.54
CA LEU A 230 -3.94 2.41 -4.43
C LEU A 230 -2.85 2.13 -5.48
N THR A 231 -2.53 3.12 -6.28
CA THR A 231 -1.48 3.01 -7.30
C THR A 231 -0.26 3.79 -6.89
N ASP A 232 0.86 3.10 -6.63
CA ASP A 232 2.17 3.74 -6.47
C ASP A 232 2.73 4.08 -7.85
N CYS A 233 2.60 5.33 -8.25
CA CYS A 233 3.05 5.79 -9.55
C CYS A 233 4.56 5.97 -9.58
N GLY A 234 5.19 5.72 -10.72
CA GLY A 234 6.59 6.09 -10.96
C GLY A 234 6.86 7.59 -10.78
N PRO A 235 8.12 8.01 -10.80
CA PRO A 235 8.45 9.43 -10.77
C PRO A 235 8.07 10.10 -12.10
N GLY A 236 7.51 11.30 -12.01
CA GLY A 236 7.04 12.06 -13.19
C GLY A 236 5.62 11.70 -13.60
N LEU A 237 5.09 12.47 -14.56
CA LEU A 237 3.71 12.33 -15.04
C LEU A 237 3.64 11.93 -16.53
N LEU A 238 4.78 11.69 -17.17
CA LEU A 238 4.87 11.51 -18.63
C LEU A 238 5.08 10.07 -19.07
N HIS A 239 5.35 9.14 -18.14
CA HIS A 239 5.50 7.72 -18.50
C HIS A 239 4.17 7.10 -18.97
N SER A 240 4.24 6.05 -19.78
CA SER A 240 3.10 5.49 -20.51
C SER A 240 1.93 5.11 -19.61
N ALA A 241 2.18 4.47 -18.46
CA ALA A 241 1.15 4.07 -17.50
C ALA A 241 0.30 5.25 -16.99
N MET A 242 0.86 6.48 -16.86
CA MET A 242 0.11 7.66 -16.43
C MET A 242 -1.06 8.01 -17.37
N ARG A 243 -0.99 7.63 -18.65
CA ARG A 243 -2.07 7.86 -19.61
C ARG A 243 -3.32 7.04 -19.29
N ALA A 244 -3.17 5.92 -18.61
CA ALA A 244 -4.29 5.14 -18.11
C ALA A 244 -4.62 5.48 -16.63
N ILE A 245 -3.63 5.77 -15.79
CA ILE A 245 -3.82 6.07 -14.36
C ILE A 245 -4.64 7.36 -14.17
N LEU A 246 -4.22 8.47 -14.77
CA LEU A 246 -4.85 9.78 -14.51
C LEU A 246 -6.32 9.85 -14.94
N PRO A 247 -6.73 9.35 -16.14
CA PRO A 247 -8.15 9.37 -16.53
C PRO A 247 -9.04 8.49 -15.68
N THR A 248 -8.47 7.45 -15.05
CA THR A 248 -9.23 6.47 -14.26
C THR A 248 -9.16 6.72 -12.76
N ALA A 249 -8.27 7.61 -12.29
CA ALA A 249 -8.15 7.93 -10.87
C ALA A 249 -9.38 8.70 -10.36
N ASP A 250 -9.96 8.22 -9.27
CA ASP A 250 -11.05 8.88 -8.54
C ASP A 250 -10.49 9.89 -7.55
N GLU A 251 -9.33 9.59 -6.94
CA GLU A 251 -8.61 10.42 -5.98
C GLU A 251 -7.12 10.52 -6.31
N LEU A 252 -6.53 11.66 -5.98
CA LEU A 252 -5.10 11.93 -6.18
C LEU A 252 -4.43 12.33 -4.88
N VAL A 253 -3.31 11.69 -4.58
CA VAL A 253 -2.42 12.06 -3.48
C VAL A 253 -1.10 12.56 -4.06
N VAL A 254 -0.81 13.85 -3.87
CA VAL A 254 0.42 14.48 -4.35
C VAL A 254 1.42 14.55 -3.20
N VAL A 255 2.56 13.87 -3.34
CA VAL A 255 3.59 13.82 -2.29
C VAL A 255 4.68 14.86 -2.53
N ALA A 256 4.94 15.69 -1.54
CA ALA A 256 5.93 16.76 -1.54
C ALA A 256 6.95 16.58 -0.41
N ALA A 257 8.23 16.82 -0.68
CA ALA A 257 9.22 16.94 0.38
C ALA A 257 9.16 18.35 1.03
N PRO A 258 9.51 18.53 2.33
CA PRO A 258 9.52 19.80 3.03
C PRO A 258 10.77 20.62 2.68
N SER A 259 10.97 20.89 1.39
CA SER A 259 12.09 21.66 0.82
C SER A 259 11.56 22.61 -0.26
N LEU A 260 12.32 23.66 -0.58
CA LEU A 260 11.95 24.58 -1.68
C LEU A 260 11.76 23.85 -3.00
N ASP A 261 12.61 22.90 -3.26
CA ASP A 261 12.60 22.08 -4.46
C ASP A 261 11.41 21.10 -4.48
N GLY A 262 11.09 20.50 -3.33
CA GLY A 262 9.91 19.67 -3.15
C GLY A 262 8.61 20.46 -3.35
N ALA A 263 8.56 21.69 -2.80
CA ALA A 263 7.43 22.59 -2.98
C ALA A 263 7.21 22.97 -4.45
N ARG A 264 8.30 23.36 -5.14
CA ARG A 264 8.26 23.68 -6.58
C ARG A 264 7.80 22.48 -7.39
N SER A 265 8.35 21.30 -7.11
CA SER A 265 7.99 20.06 -7.78
C SER A 265 6.50 19.73 -7.64
N ALA A 266 5.95 19.83 -6.42
CA ALA A 266 4.52 19.60 -6.18
C ALA A 266 3.63 20.66 -6.85
N SER A 267 4.04 21.96 -6.83
CA SER A 267 3.34 23.01 -7.55
C SER A 267 3.31 22.75 -9.04
N LEU A 268 4.46 22.37 -9.64
CA LEU A 268 4.54 21.99 -11.05
C LEU A 268 3.67 20.77 -11.38
N THR A 269 3.54 19.82 -10.45
CA THR A 269 2.60 18.68 -10.60
C THR A 269 1.17 19.17 -10.75
N LEU A 270 0.70 20.04 -9.86
CA LEU A 270 -0.64 20.61 -9.92
C LEU A 270 -0.85 21.48 -11.18
N ASP A 271 0.14 22.34 -11.53
CA ASP A 271 0.10 23.14 -12.75
C ASP A 271 -0.01 22.29 -14.01
N TRP A 272 0.73 21.19 -14.05
CA TRP A 272 0.69 20.27 -15.18
C TRP A 272 -0.68 19.61 -15.30
N LEU A 273 -1.24 19.11 -14.19
CA LEU A 273 -2.58 18.52 -14.16
C LEU A 273 -3.66 19.50 -14.63
N GLU A 274 -3.63 20.74 -14.17
CA GLU A 274 -4.58 21.78 -14.58
C GLU A 274 -4.51 22.05 -16.09
N ARG A 275 -3.30 22.16 -16.65
CA ARG A 275 -3.08 22.44 -18.09
C ARG A 275 -3.45 21.27 -19.00
N HIS A 276 -3.45 20.04 -18.48
CA HIS A 276 -3.74 18.82 -19.27
C HIS A 276 -5.15 18.29 -19.05
N GLY A 277 -6.07 19.10 -18.54
CA GLY A 277 -7.48 18.74 -18.41
C GLY A 277 -7.86 18.02 -17.11
N TYR A 278 -6.90 17.83 -16.20
CA TYR A 278 -7.14 17.19 -14.89
C TYR A 278 -7.37 18.21 -13.75
N GLY A 279 -7.84 19.42 -14.06
CA GLY A 279 -8.05 20.49 -13.07
C GLY A 279 -9.00 20.09 -11.94
N ARG A 280 -10.05 19.30 -12.23
CA ARG A 280 -10.96 18.76 -11.20
C ARG A 280 -10.20 17.83 -10.25
N LEU A 281 -9.41 16.90 -10.78
CA LEU A 281 -8.62 15.96 -10.00
C LEU A 281 -7.55 16.66 -9.17
N ALA A 282 -6.89 17.69 -9.72
CA ALA A 282 -5.94 18.53 -9.00
C ALA A 282 -6.61 19.28 -7.84
N GLY A 283 -7.76 19.94 -8.06
CA GLY A 283 -8.50 20.66 -7.03
C GLY A 283 -9.09 19.78 -5.93
N SER A 284 -9.47 18.53 -6.25
CA SER A 284 -9.93 17.54 -5.27
C SER A 284 -8.79 16.74 -4.59
N SER A 285 -7.54 16.91 -5.02
CA SER A 285 -6.40 16.15 -4.50
C SER A 285 -6.10 16.40 -3.03
N VAL A 286 -5.36 15.48 -2.42
CA VAL A 286 -4.75 15.65 -1.09
C VAL A 286 -3.25 15.79 -1.26
N VAL A 287 -2.66 16.89 -0.77
CA VAL A 287 -1.21 17.09 -0.76
C VAL A 287 -0.63 16.58 0.55
N VAL A 288 0.40 15.73 0.46
CA VAL A 288 1.16 15.23 1.61
C VAL A 288 2.51 15.92 1.66
N ILE A 289 2.77 16.68 2.72
CA ILE A 289 4.10 17.20 3.03
C ILE A 289 4.80 16.14 3.89
N ASN A 290 5.65 15.34 3.26
CA ASN A 290 6.21 14.13 3.87
C ASN A 290 7.56 14.40 4.58
N ALA A 291 7.86 13.63 5.62
CA ALA A 291 9.11 13.68 6.38
C ALA A 291 9.42 15.06 6.99
N VAL A 292 8.41 15.73 7.55
CA VAL A 292 8.53 17.04 8.19
C VAL A 292 9.35 16.92 9.48
N ARG A 293 10.47 17.65 9.57
CA ARG A 293 11.31 17.74 10.77
C ARG A 293 10.97 18.99 11.56
N GLU A 294 10.98 18.92 12.90
CA GLU A 294 10.66 20.06 13.78
C GLU A 294 11.57 21.29 13.57
N ARG A 295 12.84 21.06 13.21
CA ARG A 295 13.85 22.08 12.94
C ARG A 295 14.24 22.10 11.47
N GLY A 296 13.26 22.16 10.57
CA GLY A 296 13.49 22.29 9.13
C GLY A 296 13.83 23.74 8.74
N LEU A 297 14.55 23.90 7.61
CA LEU A 297 14.89 25.22 7.06
C LEU A 297 13.71 25.88 6.33
N VAL A 298 12.66 25.13 6.00
CA VAL A 298 11.49 25.61 5.28
C VAL A 298 10.34 25.80 6.27
N ASP A 299 9.67 26.93 6.16
CA ASP A 299 8.42 27.21 6.88
C ASP A 299 7.30 26.33 6.30
N VAL A 300 7.06 25.20 6.97
CA VAL A 300 6.04 24.21 6.57
C VAL A 300 4.62 24.81 6.69
N GLY A 301 4.42 25.82 7.56
CA GLY A 301 3.16 26.55 7.69
C GLY A 301 2.79 27.26 6.39
N LYS A 302 3.72 28.07 5.87
CA LYS A 302 3.55 28.76 4.60
C LYS A 302 3.37 27.79 3.43
N LEU A 303 4.08 26.67 3.46
CA LEU A 303 3.94 25.63 2.45
C LEU A 303 2.54 25.01 2.47
N GLN A 304 2.03 24.72 3.66
CA GLN A 304 0.66 24.22 3.83
C GLN A 304 -0.38 25.25 3.36
N GLU A 305 -0.24 26.51 3.70
CA GLU A 305 -1.14 27.58 3.24
C GLU A 305 -1.11 27.74 1.71
N HIS A 306 0.06 27.58 1.11
CA HIS A 306 0.21 27.64 -0.34
C HIS A 306 -0.61 26.55 -1.03
N PHE A 307 -0.48 25.30 -0.59
CA PHE A 307 -1.20 24.17 -1.18
C PHE A 307 -2.69 24.14 -0.81
N ALA A 308 -3.08 24.60 0.38
CA ALA A 308 -4.49 24.62 0.82
C ALA A 308 -5.40 25.48 -0.08
N ARG A 309 -4.83 26.36 -0.89
CA ARG A 309 -5.59 27.16 -1.89
C ARG A 309 -5.82 26.43 -3.20
N ARG A 310 -5.15 25.29 -3.41
CA ARG A 310 -5.12 24.59 -4.71
C ARG A 310 -5.63 23.15 -4.65
N CYS A 311 -5.76 22.60 -3.45
CA CYS A 311 -6.19 21.24 -3.24
C CYS A 311 -7.20 21.14 -2.10
N ARG A 312 -7.90 20.04 -1.99
CA ARG A 312 -8.92 19.82 -0.95
C ARG A 312 -8.35 19.78 0.45
N ALA A 313 -7.19 19.16 0.64
CA ALA A 313 -6.57 19.04 1.94
C ALA A 313 -5.04 18.96 1.85
N VAL A 314 -4.37 19.40 2.92
CA VAL A 314 -2.93 19.26 3.08
C VAL A 314 -2.64 18.57 4.40
N VAL A 315 -1.93 17.45 4.34
CA VAL A 315 -1.54 16.65 5.52
C VAL A 315 -0.03 16.68 5.69
N ARG A 316 0.43 16.92 6.91
CA ARG A 316 1.85 16.85 7.28
C ARG A 316 2.15 15.50 7.88
N VAL A 317 3.07 14.78 7.29
CA VAL A 317 3.60 13.54 7.86
C VAL A 317 4.95 13.88 8.50
N PRO A 318 5.13 13.69 9.81
CA PRO A 318 6.40 13.98 10.45
C PRO A 318 7.48 13.01 9.98
N TYR A 319 8.73 13.44 10.11
CA TYR A 319 9.86 12.53 9.93
C TYR A 319 9.77 11.38 10.94
N ASP A 320 9.98 10.18 10.42
CA ASP A 320 9.95 8.96 11.22
C ASP A 320 11.19 8.10 10.90
N ARG A 321 11.91 7.71 11.94
CA ARG A 321 13.15 6.94 11.80
C ARG A 321 12.89 5.55 11.22
N HIS A 322 11.77 4.92 11.55
CA HIS A 322 11.39 3.63 10.99
C HIS A 322 11.25 3.72 9.47
N LEU A 323 10.57 4.76 8.97
CA LEU A 323 10.34 4.98 7.53
C LEU A 323 11.61 5.39 6.77
N GLU A 324 12.60 5.99 7.45
CA GLU A 324 13.86 6.42 6.81
C GLU A 324 14.68 5.24 6.30
N THR A 325 14.60 4.09 6.95
CA THR A 325 15.36 2.88 6.59
C THR A 325 15.05 2.38 5.18
N GLY A 326 13.86 2.66 4.69
CA GLY A 326 13.40 2.14 3.41
C GLY A 326 13.10 0.65 3.39
N ALA A 327 13.08 -0.01 4.55
CA ALA A 327 12.76 -1.43 4.73
C ALA A 327 11.25 -1.68 4.82
N GLU A 328 10.88 -2.85 5.30
CA GLU A 328 9.50 -3.24 5.61
C GLU A 328 8.85 -2.23 6.57
N ILE A 329 7.59 -1.90 6.30
CA ILE A 329 6.82 -0.94 7.10
C ILE A 329 5.89 -1.71 8.03
N VAL A 330 6.12 -1.54 9.34
CA VAL A 330 5.25 -2.03 10.39
C VAL A 330 4.57 -0.83 11.05
N LEU A 331 3.25 -0.68 10.88
CA LEU A 331 2.54 0.53 11.35
C LEU A 331 2.68 0.75 12.87
N ASP A 332 2.70 -0.32 13.65
CA ASP A 332 2.83 -0.25 15.12
C ASP A 332 4.21 0.25 15.58
N GLU A 333 5.24 0.15 14.72
CA GLU A 333 6.58 0.65 15.00
C GLU A 333 6.75 2.14 14.64
N LEU A 334 5.77 2.74 13.96
CA LEU A 334 5.78 4.17 13.67
C LEU A 334 5.56 4.98 14.95
N ALA A 335 6.21 6.13 15.02
CA ALA A 335 5.94 7.09 16.08
C ALA A 335 4.44 7.46 16.13
N PRO A 336 3.85 7.65 17.32
CA PRO A 336 2.41 7.94 17.45
C PRO A 336 1.95 9.18 16.66
N ALA A 337 2.84 10.16 16.44
CA ALA A 337 2.55 11.32 15.61
C ALA A 337 2.43 10.96 14.13
N THR A 338 3.26 10.04 13.64
CA THR A 338 3.24 9.54 12.27
C THR A 338 2.00 8.68 12.02
N GLN A 339 1.67 7.78 12.95
CA GLN A 339 0.43 6.99 12.87
C GLN A 339 -0.80 7.91 12.77
N ARG A 340 -0.89 8.93 13.64
CA ARG A 340 -2.00 9.91 13.59
C ARG A 340 -2.05 10.67 12.27
N ALA A 341 -0.90 11.02 11.70
CA ALA A 341 -0.84 11.72 10.43
C ALA A 341 -1.36 10.85 9.26
N TYR A 342 -1.04 9.56 9.23
CA TYR A 342 -1.58 8.66 8.22
C TYR A 342 -3.08 8.38 8.40
N VAL A 343 -3.59 8.32 9.63
CA VAL A 343 -5.04 8.26 9.89
C VAL A 343 -5.75 9.54 9.40
N GLN A 344 -5.14 10.72 9.63
CA GLN A 344 -5.66 11.99 9.10
C GLN A 344 -5.63 12.01 7.57
N LEU A 345 -4.56 11.49 6.96
CA LEU A 345 -4.44 11.37 5.51
C LEU A 345 -5.52 10.45 4.94
N ALA A 346 -5.71 9.28 5.52
CA ALA A 346 -6.74 8.34 5.09
C ALA A 346 -8.15 8.95 5.18
N ALA A 347 -8.45 9.66 6.28
CA ALA A 347 -9.72 10.35 6.42
C ALA A 347 -9.89 11.47 5.38
N ALA A 348 -8.84 12.27 5.10
CA ALA A 348 -8.87 13.31 4.10
C ALA A 348 -9.07 12.76 2.67
N VAL A 349 -8.48 11.60 2.35
CA VAL A 349 -8.70 10.91 1.07
C VAL A 349 -10.11 10.35 1.01
N ALA A 350 -10.59 9.69 2.08
CA ALA A 350 -11.93 9.10 2.13
C ALA A 350 -13.07 10.13 2.02
N ASP A 351 -12.83 11.40 2.37
CA ASP A 351 -13.82 12.47 2.18
C ASP A 351 -14.17 12.74 0.71
N GLY A 352 -13.32 12.33 -0.21
CA GLY A 352 -13.57 12.44 -1.65
C GLY A 352 -14.36 11.27 -2.23
N PHE A 353 -14.54 10.19 -1.48
CA PHE A 353 -15.24 9.01 -2.00
C PHE A 353 -16.74 9.25 -2.12
N PRO A 354 -17.36 8.83 -3.24
CA PRO A 354 -18.80 8.80 -3.35
C PRO A 354 -19.37 7.80 -2.32
N ARG A 355 -20.29 8.29 -1.49
CA ARG A 355 -20.93 7.44 -0.48
C ARG A 355 -21.95 6.52 -1.11
N ALA A 356 -21.97 5.26 -0.71
CA ALA A 356 -23.05 4.36 -1.04
C ALA A 356 -24.36 4.94 -0.45
N PRO A 357 -25.50 4.82 -1.18
CA PRO A 357 -26.79 5.17 -0.61
C PRO A 357 -26.99 4.37 0.68
N ALA A 358 -27.45 5.04 1.75
CA ALA A 358 -27.76 4.36 2.99
C ALA A 358 -28.77 3.25 2.67
N SER A 359 -28.38 1.99 2.91
CA SER A 359 -29.32 0.87 2.84
C SER A 359 -30.37 1.17 3.89
N GLY A 360 -31.56 1.55 3.44
CA GLY A 360 -32.72 1.71 4.33
C GLY A 360 -32.94 0.39 5.08
N PRO A 361 -33.46 0.45 6.32
CA PRO A 361 -33.81 -0.77 7.03
C PRO A 361 -34.81 -1.58 6.20
N ALA A 362 -34.40 -2.84 5.92
CA ALA A 362 -35.30 -3.84 5.31
C ALA A 362 -36.35 -4.28 6.31
#